data_e0f21e624d1675f1829d43c46e1d0118
#
_entry.id   e0f21e624d1675f1829d43c46e1d0118
#
_cell.length_a   1.000
_cell.length_b   1.000
_cell.length_c   1.000
_cell.angle_alpha   90.00
_cell.angle_beta   90.00
_cell.angle_gamma   90.00
#
_symmetry.space_group_name_H-M   'P 1'
#
loop_
_entity.id
_entity.type
_entity.pdbx_description
1 polymer ?
#
loop_
_entity_poly.entity_id
_entity_poly.type
_entity_poly.pdbx_seq_one_letter_code
_entity_poly.pdbx_strand_id
1 'polypeptide(L)'
;MFVMLASAALSAIDAAQATPAASGVAVAGKRAPAFLLEGPDGRDVTSRAYAGRPLLINVFAAWCGTCRVEEPLLVRAYARYRDRVAFLGVDEQEGVARAKTFARELAVPYPIALDAGQFAASYGTTKIPETILVDARGIVRHVHRGMLSAADLERELQSLVTQKAQS
;
A
#
# COMPACT_ATOMS: atom_id res chain seq x y z
N MET A 1 1.32 -66.70 16.47
CA MET A 1 2.31 -65.59 16.51
C MET A 1 1.96 -64.65 15.37
N PHE A 2 1.09 -63.65 15.62
CA PHE A 2 0.62 -62.69 14.63
C PHE A 2 1.37 -61.39 14.83
N VAL A 3 2.12 -60.99 13.82
CA VAL A 3 2.80 -59.70 13.78
C VAL A 3 1.87 -58.71 13.14
N MET A 4 1.35 -57.75 13.92
CA MET A 4 0.62 -56.59 13.39
C MET A 4 1.63 -55.57 12.86
N LEU A 5 1.56 -55.31 11.57
CA LEU A 5 2.25 -54.19 10.91
C LEU A 5 1.35 -52.94 11.07
N ALA A 6 1.82 -51.99 11.87
CA ALA A 6 1.20 -50.68 11.98
C ALA A 6 1.68 -49.81 10.81
N SER A 7 0.78 -49.50 9.89
CA SER A 7 1.01 -48.48 8.85
C SER A 7 0.93 -47.09 9.47
N ALA A 8 2.05 -46.41 9.55
CA ALA A 8 2.10 -44.99 9.87
C ALA A 8 1.72 -44.17 8.60
N ALA A 9 0.56 -43.56 8.64
CA ALA A 9 0.16 -42.56 7.65
C ALA A 9 0.93 -41.25 7.93
N LEU A 10 1.90 -40.91 7.09
CA LEU A 10 2.51 -39.60 7.06
C LEU A 10 1.47 -38.62 6.51
N SER A 11 0.90 -37.78 7.37
CA SER A 11 0.15 -36.61 6.95
C SER A 11 1.11 -35.62 6.31
N ALA A 12 1.01 -35.43 4.99
CA ALA A 12 1.66 -34.35 4.29
C ALA A 12 1.08 -33.03 4.78
N ILE A 13 1.88 -32.27 5.53
CA ILE A 13 1.58 -30.89 5.88
C ILE A 13 1.76 -30.10 4.57
N ASP A 14 0.64 -29.67 4.03
CA ASP A 14 0.59 -28.77 2.88
C ASP A 14 1.23 -27.44 3.32
N ALA A 15 2.52 -27.31 3.04
CA ALA A 15 3.24 -26.06 3.20
C ALA A 15 2.68 -25.10 2.16
N ALA A 16 1.71 -24.28 2.58
CA ALA A 16 1.21 -23.16 1.79
C ALA A 16 2.44 -22.38 1.28
N GLN A 17 2.69 -22.50 -0.02
CA GLN A 17 3.81 -21.85 -0.70
C GLN A 17 3.63 -20.34 -0.51
N ALA A 18 4.40 -19.79 0.41
CA ALA A 18 4.58 -18.35 0.52
C ALA A 18 5.20 -17.89 -0.81
N THR A 19 4.41 -17.25 -1.63
CA THR A 19 4.89 -16.61 -2.85
C THR A 19 6.04 -15.69 -2.44
N PRO A 20 7.27 -15.83 -3.01
CA PRO A 20 8.38 -14.99 -2.62
C PRO A 20 7.98 -13.53 -2.79
N ALA A 21 8.20 -12.73 -1.77
CA ALA A 21 8.04 -11.28 -1.85
C ALA A 21 8.85 -10.79 -3.05
N ALA A 22 8.20 -10.11 -3.99
CA ALA A 22 8.88 -9.57 -5.15
C ALA A 22 9.92 -8.55 -4.66
N SER A 23 11.18 -8.95 -4.64
CA SER A 23 12.29 -8.06 -4.36
C SER A 23 12.45 -7.14 -5.57
N GLY A 24 12.00 -5.90 -5.46
CA GLY A 24 12.15 -4.97 -6.58
C GLY A 24 11.43 -3.64 -6.36
N VAL A 25 12.02 -2.62 -6.91
CA VAL A 25 11.48 -1.26 -6.97
C VAL A 25 10.08 -1.27 -7.62
N ALA A 26 9.16 -0.47 -7.10
CA ALA A 26 7.84 -0.30 -7.71
C ALA A 26 7.98 0.28 -9.13
N VAL A 27 7.69 -0.54 -10.12
CA VAL A 27 7.79 -0.19 -11.54
C VAL A 27 6.44 -0.43 -12.22
N ALA A 28 5.99 0.53 -13.01
CA ALA A 28 4.76 0.40 -13.77
C ALA A 28 4.77 -0.87 -14.64
N GLY A 29 3.67 -1.61 -14.62
CA GLY A 29 3.53 -2.88 -15.30
C GLY A 29 4.04 -4.10 -14.53
N LYS A 30 4.71 -3.92 -13.39
CA LYS A 30 5.19 -5.01 -12.54
C LYS A 30 4.30 -5.18 -11.31
N ARG A 31 4.38 -6.36 -10.68
CA ARG A 31 3.70 -6.59 -9.40
C ARG A 31 4.28 -5.69 -8.32
N ALA A 32 3.39 -5.05 -7.56
CA ALA A 32 3.80 -4.25 -6.41
C ALA A 32 4.54 -5.13 -5.38
N PRO A 33 5.65 -4.64 -4.80
CA PRO A 33 6.31 -5.33 -3.69
C PRO A 33 5.34 -5.55 -2.53
N ALA A 34 5.44 -6.72 -1.88
CA ALA A 34 4.66 -6.96 -0.68
C ALA A 34 5.25 -6.13 0.48
N PHE A 35 4.37 -5.65 1.36
CA PHE A 35 4.77 -4.94 2.57
C PHE A 35 4.04 -5.45 3.81
N LEU A 36 4.73 -5.33 4.94
CA LEU A 36 4.20 -5.44 6.29
C LEU A 36 4.73 -4.24 7.07
N LEU A 37 3.86 -3.36 7.46
CA LEU A 37 4.14 -2.13 8.20
C LEU A 37 3.30 -2.11 9.49
N GLU A 38 3.56 -1.17 10.37
CA GLU A 38 2.78 -0.94 11.57
C GLU A 38 1.99 0.37 11.44
N GLY A 39 0.72 0.34 11.81
CA GLY A 39 -0.10 1.54 11.95
C GLY A 39 0.24 2.32 13.22
N PRO A 40 -0.13 3.60 13.31
CA PRO A 40 0.06 4.40 14.53
C PRO A 40 -0.68 3.87 15.77
N ASP A 41 -1.58 2.92 15.59
CA ASP A 41 -2.32 2.22 16.65
C ASP A 41 -1.69 0.88 17.05
N GLY A 42 -0.53 0.52 16.47
CA GLY A 42 0.19 -0.71 16.71
C GLY A 42 -0.35 -1.92 15.96
N ARG A 43 -1.28 -1.74 15.01
CA ARG A 43 -1.81 -2.82 14.20
C ARG A 43 -1.02 -3.00 12.93
N ASP A 44 -0.92 -4.26 12.48
CA ASP A 44 -0.30 -4.59 11.21
C ASP A 44 -1.09 -4.03 10.03
N VAL A 45 -0.37 -3.38 9.11
CA VAL A 45 -0.86 -2.91 7.81
C VAL A 45 -0.12 -3.69 6.73
N THR A 46 -0.82 -4.60 6.07
CA THR A 46 -0.22 -5.52 5.09
C THR A 46 -0.75 -5.26 3.68
N SER A 47 0.09 -5.49 2.68
CA SER A 47 -0.33 -5.46 1.27
C SER A 47 -1.47 -6.45 0.97
N ARG A 48 -1.53 -7.57 1.71
CA ARG A 48 -2.59 -8.58 1.57
C ARG A 48 -3.98 -8.04 1.89
N ALA A 49 -4.10 -7.09 2.82
CA ALA A 49 -5.37 -6.47 3.20
C ALA A 49 -6.03 -5.71 2.02
N TYR A 50 -5.25 -5.36 1.00
CA TYR A 50 -5.70 -4.64 -0.19
C TYR A 50 -5.87 -5.54 -1.42
N ALA A 51 -5.66 -6.85 -1.29
CA ALA A 51 -5.78 -7.78 -2.41
C ALA A 51 -7.18 -7.74 -3.04
N GLY A 52 -7.24 -7.75 -4.38
CA GLY A 52 -8.50 -7.68 -5.13
C GLY A 52 -9.12 -6.29 -5.22
N ARG A 53 -8.48 -5.26 -4.68
CA ARG A 53 -8.96 -3.88 -4.69
C ARG A 53 -7.89 -2.94 -5.22
N PRO A 54 -8.22 -1.98 -6.09
CA PRO A 54 -7.27 -0.93 -6.47
C PRO A 54 -6.82 -0.15 -5.24
N LEU A 55 -5.55 0.25 -5.20
CA LEU A 55 -4.92 0.92 -4.06
C LEU A 55 -4.13 2.14 -4.53
N LEU A 56 -4.37 3.27 -3.89
CA LEU A 56 -3.51 4.44 -3.92
C LEU A 56 -2.65 4.43 -2.65
N ILE A 57 -1.33 4.46 -2.83
CA ILE A 57 -0.36 4.64 -1.75
C ILE A 57 0.27 6.02 -1.92
N ASN A 58 0.21 6.84 -0.87
CA ASN A 58 0.92 8.12 -0.83
C ASN A 58 2.03 8.05 0.23
N VAL A 59 3.28 8.23 -0.20
CA VAL A 59 4.44 8.27 0.69
C VAL A 59 4.72 9.72 1.04
N PHE A 60 4.75 10.02 2.33
CA PHE A 60 4.88 11.37 2.85
C PHE A 60 5.71 11.41 4.13
N ALA A 61 5.98 12.61 4.64
CA ALA A 61 6.45 12.84 6.00
C ALA A 61 5.79 14.11 6.56
N ALA A 62 5.58 14.17 7.86
CA ALA A 62 4.89 15.29 8.51
C ALA A 62 5.66 16.62 8.39
N TRP A 63 6.99 16.57 8.25
CA TRP A 63 7.84 17.74 8.02
C TRP A 63 7.84 18.22 6.56
N CYS A 64 7.33 17.41 5.62
CA CYS A 64 7.36 17.71 4.19
C CYS A 64 6.29 18.76 3.84
N GLY A 65 6.69 19.97 3.55
CA GLY A 65 5.79 21.08 3.24
C GLY A 65 4.91 20.82 2.02
N THR A 66 5.47 20.24 0.95
CA THR A 66 4.73 19.89 -0.28
C THR A 66 3.73 18.75 -0.03
N CYS A 67 4.04 17.79 0.85
CA CYS A 67 3.12 16.74 1.25
C CYS A 67 1.89 17.33 1.97
N ARG A 68 2.11 18.31 2.84
CA ARG A 68 1.03 19.02 3.55
C ARG A 68 0.13 19.82 2.60
N VAL A 69 0.69 20.38 1.52
CA VAL A 69 -0.07 21.08 0.47
C VAL A 69 -0.89 20.10 -0.37
N GLU A 70 -0.36 18.92 -0.65
CA GLU A 70 -1.03 17.88 -1.43
C GLU A 70 -2.16 17.18 -0.66
N GLU A 71 -1.99 16.96 0.65
CA GLU A 71 -2.91 16.15 1.46
C GLU A 71 -4.39 16.53 1.35
N PRO A 72 -4.80 17.81 1.38
CA PRO A 72 -6.21 18.16 1.18
C PRO A 72 -6.79 17.71 -0.16
N LEU A 73 -5.95 17.54 -1.19
CA LEU A 73 -6.37 16.99 -2.47
C LEU A 73 -6.67 15.49 -2.35
N LEU A 74 -5.80 14.74 -1.66
CA LEU A 74 -5.98 13.31 -1.40
C LEU A 74 -7.22 13.05 -0.53
N VAL A 75 -7.46 13.87 0.49
CA VAL A 75 -8.66 13.80 1.34
C VAL A 75 -9.95 13.96 0.51
N ARG A 76 -9.99 14.93 -0.41
CA ARG A 76 -11.13 15.10 -1.33
C ARG A 76 -11.29 13.93 -2.29
N ALA A 77 -10.18 13.42 -2.82
CA ALA A 77 -10.17 12.24 -3.69
C ALA A 77 -10.68 11.01 -2.94
N TYR A 78 -10.24 10.80 -1.69
CA TYR A 78 -10.74 9.71 -0.86
C TYR A 78 -12.26 9.76 -0.69
N ALA A 79 -12.83 10.92 -0.39
CA ALA A 79 -14.28 11.07 -0.24
C ALA A 79 -15.07 10.62 -1.49
N ARG A 80 -14.49 10.78 -2.69
CA ARG A 80 -15.12 10.40 -3.97
C ARG A 80 -14.87 8.96 -4.37
N TYR A 81 -13.72 8.41 -4.00
CA TYR A 81 -13.24 7.13 -4.54
C TYR A 81 -13.20 5.98 -3.53
N ARG A 82 -13.39 6.24 -2.22
CA ARG A 82 -13.20 5.26 -1.13
C ARG A 82 -13.95 3.93 -1.33
N ASP A 83 -15.08 3.93 -2.02
CA ASP A 83 -15.85 2.71 -2.25
C ASP A 83 -15.28 1.84 -3.38
N ARG A 84 -14.41 2.43 -4.22
CA ARG A 84 -13.82 1.81 -5.41
C ARG A 84 -12.31 1.61 -5.32
N VAL A 85 -11.62 2.51 -4.63
CA VAL A 85 -10.17 2.53 -4.45
C VAL A 85 -9.86 2.58 -2.97
N ALA A 86 -8.95 1.74 -2.50
CA ALA A 86 -8.37 1.87 -1.17
C ALA A 86 -7.30 2.97 -1.18
N PHE A 87 -7.10 3.61 -0.04
CA PHE A 87 -6.05 4.61 0.17
C PHE A 87 -5.20 4.19 1.35
N LEU A 88 -3.90 4.43 1.27
CA LEU A 88 -2.92 4.20 2.32
C LEU A 88 -1.90 5.34 2.31
N GLY A 89 -1.74 6.00 3.43
CA GLY A 89 -0.59 6.86 3.68
C GLY A 89 0.57 6.05 4.24
N VAL A 90 1.79 6.29 3.77
CA VAL A 90 3.01 5.71 4.33
C VAL A 90 3.88 6.85 4.82
N ASP A 91 4.03 6.96 6.14
CA ASP A 91 4.82 7.99 6.81
C ASP A 91 6.28 7.53 6.86
N GLU A 92 7.14 8.21 6.10
CA GLU A 92 8.54 7.83 5.92
C GLU A 92 9.40 8.32 7.09
N GLN A 93 9.99 7.37 7.80
CA GLN A 93 11.04 7.58 8.82
C GLN A 93 10.66 8.53 9.96
N GLU A 94 9.40 8.57 10.32
CA GLU A 94 8.91 9.34 11.46
C GLU A 94 8.27 8.42 12.53
N GLY A 95 8.01 8.98 13.68
CA GLY A 95 7.41 8.24 14.79
C GLY A 95 5.90 8.45 14.89
N VAL A 96 5.24 7.55 15.63
CA VAL A 96 3.78 7.52 15.88
C VAL A 96 3.19 8.91 16.21
N ALA A 97 3.89 9.71 17.02
CA ALA A 97 3.37 11.02 17.46
C ALA A 97 3.24 12.00 16.29
N ARG A 98 4.20 12.01 15.36
CA ARG A 98 4.20 12.90 14.18
C ARG A 98 3.14 12.46 13.19
N ALA A 99 3.03 11.16 12.89
CA ALA A 99 2.00 10.60 12.05
C ALA A 99 0.59 10.94 12.57
N LYS A 100 0.33 10.75 13.87
CA LYS A 100 -0.94 11.12 14.50
C LYS A 100 -1.23 12.63 14.43
N THR A 101 -0.22 13.45 14.60
CA THR A 101 -0.38 14.91 14.52
C THR A 101 -0.72 15.33 13.10
N PHE A 102 0.01 14.83 12.10
CA PHE A 102 -0.27 15.07 10.69
C PHE A 102 -1.72 14.65 10.31
N ALA A 103 -2.10 13.42 10.68
CA ALA A 103 -3.45 12.91 10.41
C ALA A 103 -4.54 13.79 11.02
N ARG A 104 -4.36 14.24 12.25
CA ARG A 104 -5.34 15.11 12.94
C ARG A 104 -5.41 16.50 12.31
N GLU A 105 -4.26 17.13 12.05
CA GLU A 105 -4.19 18.49 11.52
C GLU A 105 -4.77 18.61 10.11
N LEU A 106 -4.57 17.59 9.29
CA LEU A 106 -5.02 17.56 7.89
C LEU A 106 -6.31 16.73 7.69
N ALA A 107 -6.92 16.26 8.81
CA ALA A 107 -8.15 15.46 8.80
C ALA A 107 -8.07 14.26 7.85
N VAL A 108 -6.93 13.54 7.84
CA VAL A 108 -6.70 12.37 6.99
C VAL A 108 -7.67 11.26 7.36
N PRO A 109 -8.57 10.81 6.44
CA PRO A 109 -9.64 9.88 6.76
C PRO A 109 -9.31 8.42 6.43
N TYR A 110 -8.12 8.13 5.93
CA TYR A 110 -7.68 6.81 5.49
C TYR A 110 -6.51 6.30 6.35
N PRO A 111 -6.23 4.98 6.33
CA PRO A 111 -5.15 4.39 7.11
C PRO A 111 -3.79 5.02 6.82
N ILE A 112 -3.00 5.17 7.87
CA ILE A 112 -1.57 5.52 7.79
C ILE A 112 -0.78 4.34 8.33
N ALA A 113 0.35 4.04 7.71
CA ALA A 113 1.36 3.09 8.17
C ALA A 113 2.70 3.82 8.36
N LEU A 114 3.51 3.31 9.27
CA LEU A 114 4.83 3.84 9.59
C LEU A 114 5.89 3.03 8.84
N ASP A 115 6.78 3.71 8.13
CA ASP A 115 7.92 3.09 7.47
C ASP A 115 9.24 3.46 8.17
N ALA A 116 9.99 2.45 8.57
CA ALA A 116 11.35 2.60 9.07
C ALA A 116 12.42 2.57 7.97
N GLY A 117 12.02 2.73 6.70
CA GLY A 117 12.87 2.73 5.52
C GLY A 117 12.77 1.46 4.67
N GLN A 118 12.10 0.41 5.15
CA GLN A 118 11.96 -0.86 4.41
C GLN A 118 11.01 -0.73 3.23
N PHE A 119 9.90 -0.02 3.41
CA PHE A 119 8.95 0.27 2.33
C PHE A 119 9.62 1.15 1.27
N ALA A 120 10.21 2.26 1.69
CA ALA A 120 10.92 3.17 0.78
C ALA A 120 11.98 2.43 -0.04
N ALA A 121 12.78 1.56 0.58
CA ALA A 121 13.78 0.75 -0.11
C ALA A 121 13.16 -0.22 -1.13
N SER A 122 12.10 -0.95 -0.75
CA SER A 122 11.47 -1.95 -1.62
C SER A 122 10.63 -1.32 -2.74
N TYR A 123 10.11 -0.11 -2.54
CA TYR A 123 9.36 0.62 -3.56
C TYR A 123 10.23 1.58 -4.38
N GLY A 124 11.49 1.80 -3.96
CA GLY A 124 12.42 2.71 -4.62
C GLY A 124 12.00 4.16 -4.48
N THR A 125 11.39 4.52 -3.34
CA THR A 125 11.05 5.89 -3.01
C THR A 125 12.34 6.69 -2.80
N THR A 126 12.53 7.74 -3.57
CA THR A 126 13.70 8.60 -3.50
C THR A 126 13.35 10.06 -3.25
N LYS A 127 12.05 10.37 -3.30
CA LYS A 127 11.53 11.73 -3.15
C LYS A 127 10.08 11.68 -2.69
N ILE A 128 9.70 12.53 -1.76
CA ILE A 128 8.34 12.70 -1.29
C ILE A 128 7.79 14.11 -1.65
N PRO A 129 6.46 14.24 -1.83
CA PRO A 129 5.49 13.16 -1.86
C PRO A 129 5.71 12.20 -3.03
N GLU A 130 5.36 10.93 -2.86
CA GLU A 130 5.31 9.97 -3.96
C GLU A 130 3.96 9.27 -3.93
N THR A 131 3.25 9.25 -5.06
CA THR A 131 1.98 8.53 -5.20
C THR A 131 2.14 7.34 -6.11
N ILE A 132 1.74 6.16 -5.60
CA ILE A 132 1.83 4.89 -6.30
C ILE A 132 0.41 4.34 -6.46
N LEU A 133 0.03 4.01 -7.69
CA LEU A 133 -1.25 3.41 -8.00
C LEU A 133 -1.08 1.94 -8.36
N VAL A 134 -1.82 1.09 -7.67
CA VAL A 134 -1.80 -0.37 -7.85
C VAL A 134 -3.21 -0.82 -8.23
N ASP A 135 -3.33 -1.65 -9.27
CA ASP A 135 -4.64 -2.19 -9.67
C ASP A 135 -5.10 -3.36 -8.79
N ALA A 136 -6.34 -3.83 -8.99
CA ALA A 136 -6.92 -4.91 -8.23
C ALA A 136 -6.16 -6.25 -8.36
N ARG A 137 -5.32 -6.41 -9.39
CA ARG A 137 -4.45 -7.58 -9.58
C ARG A 137 -3.10 -7.44 -8.89
N GLY A 138 -2.86 -6.30 -8.21
CA GLY A 138 -1.60 -5.99 -7.53
C GLY A 138 -0.50 -5.54 -8.49
N ILE A 139 -0.84 -5.02 -9.67
CA ILE A 139 0.12 -4.49 -10.64
C ILE A 139 0.22 -2.98 -10.47
N VAL A 140 1.45 -2.47 -10.34
CA VAL A 140 1.71 -1.02 -10.33
C VAL A 140 1.32 -0.43 -11.68
N ARG A 141 0.46 0.56 -11.67
CA ARG A 141 0.00 1.27 -12.87
C ARG A 141 0.68 2.59 -13.06
N HIS A 142 0.95 3.27 -11.96
CA HIS A 142 1.59 4.56 -12.00
C HIS A 142 2.47 4.78 -10.76
N VAL A 143 3.57 5.51 -10.95
CA VAL A 143 4.42 6.02 -9.87
C VAL A 143 4.69 7.49 -10.18
N HIS A 144 4.14 8.37 -9.36
CA HIS A 144 4.34 9.81 -9.49
C HIS A 144 5.23 10.32 -8.35
N ARG A 145 6.33 10.98 -8.70
CA ARG A 145 7.28 11.56 -7.75
C ARG A 145 7.18 13.06 -7.72
N GLY A 146 6.84 13.59 -6.58
CA GLY A 146 6.52 14.99 -6.34
C GLY A 146 5.00 15.22 -6.25
N MET A 147 4.60 16.48 -6.11
CA MET A 147 3.20 16.86 -5.90
C MET A 147 2.35 16.59 -7.15
N LEU A 148 1.25 15.88 -6.99
CA LEU A 148 0.25 15.68 -8.04
C LEU A 148 -0.65 16.91 -8.22
N SER A 149 -0.99 17.22 -9.47
CA SER A 149 -2.10 18.12 -9.72
C SER A 149 -3.45 17.45 -9.50
N ALA A 150 -4.49 18.24 -9.23
CA ALA A 150 -5.86 17.71 -9.10
C ALA A 150 -6.33 16.99 -10.37
N ALA A 151 -5.97 17.52 -11.55
CA ALA A 151 -6.34 16.93 -12.83
C ALA A 151 -5.64 15.59 -13.08
N ASP A 152 -4.35 15.49 -12.71
CA ASP A 152 -3.60 14.25 -12.85
C ASP A 152 -4.14 13.17 -11.91
N LEU A 153 -4.34 13.51 -10.63
CA LEU A 153 -4.91 12.58 -9.65
C LEU A 153 -6.27 12.04 -10.10
N GLU A 154 -7.15 12.92 -10.56
CA GLU A 154 -8.48 12.54 -11.04
C GLU A 154 -8.39 11.59 -12.25
N ARG A 155 -7.57 11.93 -13.24
CA ARG A 155 -7.36 11.11 -14.46
C ARG A 155 -6.84 9.71 -14.10
N GLU A 156 -5.88 9.64 -13.21
CA GLU A 156 -5.25 8.39 -12.80
C GLU A 156 -6.20 7.51 -12.00
N LEU A 157 -6.95 8.09 -11.06
CA LEU A 157 -7.98 7.36 -10.30
C LEU A 157 -9.11 6.85 -11.21
N GLN A 158 -9.56 7.65 -12.17
CA GLN A 158 -10.56 7.21 -13.16
C GLN A 158 -10.04 6.02 -13.98
N SER A 159 -8.80 6.09 -14.48
CA SER A 159 -8.16 5.00 -15.21
C SER A 159 -8.12 3.72 -14.38
N LEU A 160 -7.73 3.83 -13.11
CA LEU A 160 -7.62 2.70 -12.19
C LEU A 160 -8.96 1.99 -11.95
N VAL A 161 -10.04 2.76 -11.84
CA VAL A 161 -11.40 2.23 -11.65
C VAL A 161 -11.95 1.60 -12.93
N THR A 162 -11.69 2.20 -14.09
CA THR A 162 -12.20 1.70 -15.39
C THR A 162 -11.55 0.36 -15.76
N GLN A 163 -10.27 0.17 -15.46
CA GLN A 163 -9.57 -1.10 -15.70
C GLN A 163 -10.16 -2.28 -14.91
N LYS A 164 -10.72 -2.04 -13.72
CA LYS A 164 -11.41 -3.07 -12.93
C LYS A 164 -12.69 -3.56 -13.61
N ALA A 165 -13.37 -2.72 -14.37
CA ALA A 165 -14.62 -3.07 -15.04
C ALA A 165 -14.45 -3.96 -16.28
N GLN A 166 -13.20 -4.14 -16.75
CA GLN A 166 -12.86 -4.92 -17.97
C GLN A 166 -12.18 -6.26 -17.66
N SER A 167 -12.05 -6.64 -16.38
CA SER A 167 -11.44 -7.88 -15.90
C SER A 167 -12.46 -8.81 -15.28
#